data_683e6b702561b0d23dcf7eba5c3fdc4c
#
_entry.id   683e6b702561b0d23dcf7eba5c3fdc4c
#
_cell.length_a   1.000
_cell.length_b   1.000
_cell.length_c   1.000
_cell.angle_alpha   90.00
_cell.angle_beta   90.00
_cell.angle_gamma   90.00
#
_symmetry.space_group_name_H-M   'P 1'
#
loop_
_entity.id
_entity.type
_entity.pdbx_description
1 polymer ?
#
loop_
_entity_poly.entity_id
_entity_poly.type
_entity_poly.pdbx_seq_one_letter_code
_entity_poly.pdbx_strand_id
1 'polypeptide(L)' 'MVREEIIRDFYGKIIGKYQYQSNGDIVVRDFYNRILGYYIASRDVTTDFYRRTVAKGNAVGILLKG' A
#
# COMPACT_ATOMS: atom_id res chain seq x y z
N MET A 1 7.25 -7.02 13.97
CA MET A 1 7.83 -7.72 12.81
C MET A 1 7.15 -7.22 11.54
N VAL A 2 7.93 -6.88 10.51
CA VAL A 2 7.40 -6.39 9.25
C VAL A 2 7.21 -7.58 8.31
N ARG A 3 6.05 -7.65 7.65
CA ARG A 3 5.75 -8.68 6.66
C ARG A 3 5.52 -8.01 5.32
N GLU A 4 5.96 -8.63 4.25
CA GLU A 4 5.77 -8.11 2.90
C GLU A 4 4.94 -9.06 2.08
N GLU A 5 4.12 -8.48 1.19
CA GLU A 5 3.34 -9.24 0.24
C GLU A 5 3.61 -8.68 -1.16
N ILE A 6 4.07 -9.54 -2.05
CA ILE A 6 4.33 -9.14 -3.44
C ILE A 6 3.02 -9.14 -4.21
N ILE A 7 2.75 -8.05 -4.92
CA ILE A 7 1.51 -7.88 -5.67
C ILE A 7 1.82 -8.02 -7.16
N ARG A 8 1.06 -8.88 -7.83
CA ARG A 8 1.22 -9.14 -9.26
C ARG A 8 -0.05 -8.74 -9.99
N ASP A 9 0.11 -8.37 -11.27
CA ASP A 9 -1.04 -8.06 -12.11
C ASP A 9 -1.64 -9.35 -12.69
N PHE A 10 -2.64 -9.19 -13.58
CA PHE A 10 -3.33 -10.31 -14.20
C PHE A 10 -2.38 -11.24 -14.96
N TYR A 11 -1.28 -10.68 -15.49
CA TYR A 11 -0.30 -11.44 -16.27
C TYR A 11 0.83 -12.02 -15.40
N GLY A 12 0.74 -11.88 -14.09
CA GLY A 12 1.77 -12.38 -13.17
C GLY A 12 2.98 -11.48 -13.02
N LYS A 13 2.94 -10.28 -13.61
CA LYS A 13 4.04 -9.33 -13.52
C LYS A 13 3.98 -8.61 -12.18
N ILE A 14 5.13 -8.49 -11.51
CA ILE A 14 5.20 -7.78 -10.24
C ILE A 14 4.96 -6.30 -10.48
N ILE A 15 3.96 -5.72 -9.80
CA ILE A 15 3.62 -4.32 -9.93
C ILE A 15 3.91 -3.53 -8.66
N GLY A 16 4.14 -4.23 -7.54
CA GLY A 16 4.46 -3.55 -6.29
C GLY A 16 4.41 -4.51 -5.13
N LYS A 17 4.39 -3.93 -3.94
CA LYS A 17 4.30 -4.74 -2.72
C LYS A 17 3.67 -3.94 -1.58
N TYR A 18 3.12 -4.67 -0.62
CA TYR A 18 2.63 -4.13 0.65
C TYR A 18 3.60 -4.53 1.74
N GLN A 19 3.95 -3.58 2.61
CA GLN A 19 4.74 -3.84 3.81
C GLN A 19 3.85 -3.65 5.02
N TYR A 20 3.59 -4.74 5.74
CA TYR A 20 2.69 -4.73 6.90
C TYR A 20 3.51 -4.41 8.14
N GLN A 21 3.18 -3.30 8.79
CA GLN A 21 3.87 -2.86 9.98
C GLN A 21 3.26 -3.52 11.22
N SER A 22 4.01 -3.54 12.32
CA SER A 22 3.55 -4.19 13.55
C SER A 22 2.34 -3.51 14.17
N ASN A 23 2.13 -2.22 13.89
CA ASN A 23 0.97 -1.47 14.42
C ASN A 23 -0.28 -1.58 13.54
N GLY A 24 -0.21 -2.38 12.45
CA GLY A 24 -1.34 -2.56 11.55
C GLY A 24 -1.32 -1.66 10.33
N ASP A 25 -0.42 -0.69 10.27
CA ASP A 25 -0.29 0.17 9.10
C ASP A 25 0.30 -0.63 7.93
N ILE A 26 0.03 -0.17 6.72
CA ILE A 26 0.56 -0.78 5.51
C ILE A 26 1.26 0.30 4.70
N VAL A 27 2.49 0.01 4.27
CA VAL A 27 3.22 0.86 3.33
C VAL A 27 3.10 0.23 1.96
N VAL A 28 2.68 1.01 0.95
CA VAL A 28 2.50 0.52 -0.41
C VAL A 28 3.64 1.05 -1.26
N ARG A 29 4.36 0.13 -1.92
CA ARG A 29 5.48 0.48 -2.79
C ARG A 29 5.22 -0.04 -4.20
N ASP A 30 5.77 0.66 -5.19
CA ASP A 30 5.65 0.23 -6.58
C ASP A 30 6.76 -0.76 -6.93
N PHE A 31 6.83 -1.13 -8.21
CA PHE A 31 7.85 -2.04 -8.71
C PHE A 31 9.27 -1.53 -8.48
N TYR A 32 9.44 -0.21 -8.49
CA TYR A 32 10.75 0.42 -8.28
C TYR A 32 11.04 0.68 -6.79
N ASN A 33 10.20 0.14 -5.90
CA ASN A 33 10.35 0.28 -4.45
C ASN A 33 10.09 1.71 -3.95
N ARG A 34 9.39 2.51 -4.74
CA ARG A 34 9.01 3.87 -4.32
C ARG A 34 7.70 3.81 -3.56
N ILE A 35 7.61 4.60 -2.50
CA ILE A 35 6.39 4.63 -1.69
C ILE A 35 5.28 5.34 -2.47
N LEU A 36 4.14 4.65 -2.63
CA LEU A 36 2.97 5.20 -3.29
C LEU A 36 1.97 5.77 -2.31
N GLY A 37 1.93 5.23 -1.11
CA GLY A 37 1.02 5.68 -0.09
C GLY A 37 0.97 4.72 1.08
N TYR A 38 -0.03 4.94 1.95
CA TYR A 38 -0.12 4.21 3.22
C TYR A 38 -1.56 3.88 3.56
N TYR A 39 -1.73 2.80 4.30
CA TYR A 39 -2.97 2.58 5.06
C TYR A 39 -2.66 2.85 6.52
N ILE A 40 -3.43 3.74 7.15
CA ILE A 40 -3.24 4.13 8.56
C ILE A 40 -4.31 3.42 9.39
N ALA A 41 -3.91 2.36 10.09
CA ALA A 41 -4.85 1.51 10.80
C ALA A 41 -5.57 2.26 11.92
N SER A 42 -4.87 3.13 12.63
CA SER A 42 -5.46 3.87 13.74
C SER A 42 -6.58 4.82 13.31
N ARG A 43 -6.57 5.24 12.05
CA ARG A 43 -7.59 6.14 11.49
C ARG A 43 -8.49 5.45 10.48
N ASP A 44 -8.14 4.22 10.11
CA ASP A 44 -8.87 3.43 9.12
C ASP A 44 -9.05 4.20 7.80
N VAL A 45 -7.94 4.75 7.30
CA VAL A 45 -7.94 5.51 6.04
C VAL A 45 -6.74 5.10 5.20
N THR A 46 -6.89 5.22 3.88
CA THR A 46 -5.81 5.04 2.92
C THR A 46 -5.36 6.42 2.45
N THR A 47 -4.05 6.66 2.44
CA THR A 47 -3.48 7.95 2.07
C THR A 47 -2.53 7.80 0.91
N ASP A 48 -2.22 8.93 0.26
CA ASP A 48 -1.19 8.98 -0.78
C ASP A 48 0.19 9.17 -0.14
N PHE A 49 1.20 9.35 -0.99
CA PHE A 49 2.57 9.57 -0.54
C PHE A 49 2.70 10.79 0.38
N TYR A 50 1.86 11.80 0.16
CA TYR A 50 1.88 13.03 0.96
C TYR A 50 1.01 12.92 2.20
N ARG A 51 0.50 11.72 2.49
CA ARG A 51 -0.37 11.41 3.62
C ARG A 51 -1.72 12.10 3.57
N ARG A 52 -2.17 12.44 2.37
CA ARG A 52 -3.52 12.98 2.17
C ARG A 52 -4.48 11.80 2.02
N THR A 53 -5.60 11.85 2.72
CA THR A 53 -6.59 10.78 2.66
C THR A 53 -7.19 10.69 1.26
N VAL A 54 -7.09 9.52 0.63
CA VAL A 54 -7.69 9.28 -0.69
C VAL A 54 -8.89 8.35 -0.60
N ALA A 55 -9.03 7.59 0.49
CA ALA A 55 -10.17 6.70 0.69
C ALA A 55 -10.29 6.34 2.16
N LYS A 56 -11.50 6.03 2.60
CA LYS A 56 -11.73 5.47 3.93
C LYS A 56 -11.58 3.96 3.84
N GLY A 57 -11.10 3.36 4.95
CA GLY A 57 -10.89 1.93 5.01
C GLY A 57 -9.63 1.52 4.27
N ASN A 58 -9.44 0.23 4.14
CA ASN A 58 -8.26 -0.35 3.49
C ASN A 58 -8.52 -0.44 1.98
N ALA A 59 -8.08 0.57 1.25
CA ALA A 59 -8.22 0.63 -0.20
C ALA A 59 -6.85 0.73 -0.88
N VAL A 60 -5.83 0.08 -0.30
CA VAL A 60 -4.45 0.20 -0.80
C VAL A 60 -4.30 -0.28 -2.23
N GLY A 61 -5.18 -1.16 -2.70
CA GLY A 61 -5.12 -1.63 -4.08
C GLY A 61 -5.23 -0.53 -5.12
N ILE A 62 -5.92 0.59 -4.79
CA ILE A 62 -6.06 1.69 -5.75
C ILE A 62 -4.73 2.41 -5.98
N LEU A 63 -3.79 2.31 -5.06
CA LEU A 63 -2.50 2.95 -5.19
C LEU A 63 -1.62 2.29 -6.24
N LEU A 64 -1.89 1.03 -6.57
CA LEU A 64 -1.13 0.27 -7.55
C LEU A 64 -1.71 0.34 -8.95
N LYS A 65 -2.88 0.91 -9.11
CA LYS A 65 -3.46 1.14 -10.44
C LYS A 65 -2.77 2.34 -11.05
N GLY A 66 -2.05 2.09 -12.09
CA GLY A 66 -1.20 3.07 -12.72
C GLY A 66 -1.90 4.22 -13.39
#